data_2521ec61d39c5cb1ffd197ba85cd075e
#
_entry.id   2521ec61d39c5cb1ffd197ba85cd075e
#
_cell.length_a   1.000
_cell.length_b   1.000
_cell.length_c   1.000
_cell.angle_alpha   90.00
_cell.angle_beta   90.00
_cell.angle_gamma   90.00
#
_symmetry.space_group_name_H-M   'P 1'
#
loop_
_entity.id
_entity.type
_entity.pdbx_description
1 polymer ?
#
loop_
_entity_poly.entity_id
_entity_poly.type
_entity_poly.pdbx_seq_one_letter_code
_entity_poly.pdbx_strand_id
1 'polypeptide(L)'
;FGGEGVKMEEIHRFPSPIIQMCGHFYWDLPAIYQSVLKGLKMVAERGVTPTSIGIDTWGVDVALFGEDGTMLSLPHSYRDPHTVGAPEEFFKRMPREELYERTGIQVMNFNTLFQLDTMRRNNSSALKAAKKILFIPDALAYLLTAEMVTEYTIASTSHMINPRTRKWDEKILEMLGLDADK
;
A
#
# COMPACT_ATOMS: atom_id res chain seq x y z
N PHE A 1 -28.74 -2.22 -5.85
CA PHE A 1 -29.61 -2.55 -4.72
C PHE A 1 -31.07 -2.42 -5.16
N GLY A 2 -31.65 -3.48 -5.70
CA GLY A 2 -33.09 -3.57 -5.97
C GLY A 2 -33.72 -4.54 -4.96
N GLY A 3 -35.05 -4.63 -4.87
CA GLY A 3 -35.77 -5.47 -3.93
C GLY A 3 -35.49 -6.98 -3.97
N GLU A 4 -34.62 -7.45 -4.86
CA GLU A 4 -34.21 -8.84 -5.03
C GLU A 4 -32.80 -9.17 -4.48
N GLY A 5 -32.14 -8.22 -3.79
CA GLY A 5 -30.81 -8.42 -3.18
C GLY A 5 -29.64 -8.05 -4.13
N VAL A 6 -28.42 -8.45 -3.74
CA VAL A 6 -27.18 -8.20 -4.48
C VAL A 6 -26.89 -9.40 -5.39
N LYS A 7 -26.76 -9.15 -6.69
CA LYS A 7 -26.25 -10.14 -7.65
C LYS A 7 -24.76 -9.90 -7.83
N MET A 8 -23.95 -10.93 -7.62
CA MET A 8 -22.51 -10.93 -7.87
C MET A 8 -22.18 -11.82 -9.06
N GLU A 9 -21.28 -11.34 -9.91
CA GLU A 9 -20.79 -12.07 -11.06
C GLU A 9 -19.28 -11.91 -11.17
N GLU A 10 -18.55 -13.04 -11.22
CA GLU A 10 -17.11 -13.03 -11.48
C GLU A 10 -16.86 -12.79 -12.97
N ILE A 11 -16.16 -11.71 -13.30
CA ILE A 11 -15.86 -11.33 -14.69
C ILE A 11 -14.48 -11.83 -15.12
N HIS A 12 -13.49 -11.70 -14.23
CA HIS A 12 -12.10 -12.03 -14.52
C HIS A 12 -11.38 -12.49 -13.25
N ARG A 13 -10.56 -13.51 -13.40
CA ARG A 13 -9.70 -14.01 -12.32
C ARG A 13 -8.27 -14.15 -12.85
N PHE A 14 -7.30 -13.74 -12.04
CA PHE A 14 -5.88 -13.85 -12.37
C PHE A 14 -5.05 -14.05 -11.09
N PRO A 15 -3.85 -14.66 -11.19
CA PRO A 15 -2.95 -14.75 -10.05
C PRO A 15 -2.38 -13.37 -9.72
N SER A 16 -2.06 -13.12 -8.43
CA SER A 16 -1.26 -11.96 -8.02
C SER A 16 0.22 -12.31 -8.18
N PRO A 17 0.91 -11.85 -9.22
CA PRO A 17 2.26 -12.29 -9.52
C PRO A 17 3.26 -11.67 -8.54
N ILE A 18 4.14 -12.51 -8.00
CA ILE A 18 5.31 -12.11 -7.22
C ILE A 18 6.55 -12.33 -8.09
N ILE A 19 7.39 -11.30 -8.19
CA ILE A 19 8.68 -11.35 -8.86
C ILE A 19 9.76 -11.54 -7.79
N GLN A 20 10.60 -12.55 -7.97
CA GLN A 20 11.82 -12.70 -7.18
C GLN A 20 12.99 -12.09 -7.96
N MET A 21 13.63 -11.08 -7.38
CA MET A 21 14.74 -10.36 -8.00
C MET A 21 15.75 -9.91 -6.95
N CYS A 22 17.03 -10.17 -7.19
CA CYS A 22 18.12 -9.76 -6.29
C CYS A 22 17.92 -10.20 -4.82
N GLY A 23 17.32 -11.37 -4.60
CA GLY A 23 17.07 -11.91 -3.25
C GLY A 23 15.82 -11.36 -2.55
N HIS A 24 15.06 -10.51 -3.20
CA HIS A 24 13.84 -9.90 -2.69
C HIS A 24 12.59 -10.37 -3.44
N PHE A 25 11.43 -10.22 -2.80
CA PHE A 25 10.11 -10.49 -3.38
C PHE A 25 9.37 -9.18 -3.60
N TYR A 26 8.88 -9.00 -4.84
CA TYR A 26 8.15 -7.81 -5.27
C TYR A 26 6.79 -8.20 -5.86
N TRP A 27 5.80 -7.31 -5.74
CA TRP A 27 4.57 -7.41 -6.51
C TRP A 27 4.80 -6.89 -7.93
N ASP A 28 4.34 -7.64 -8.93
CA ASP A 28 4.24 -7.16 -10.30
C ASP A 28 2.99 -6.27 -10.44
N LEU A 29 3.05 -5.06 -9.85
CA LEU A 29 1.94 -4.12 -9.90
C LEU A 29 1.51 -3.75 -11.33
N PRO A 30 2.43 -3.57 -12.30
CA PRO A 30 2.07 -3.40 -13.70
C PRO A 30 1.23 -4.55 -14.27
N ALA A 31 1.60 -5.81 -14.00
CA ALA A 31 0.82 -6.96 -14.47
C ALA A 31 -0.55 -7.06 -13.79
N ILE A 32 -0.64 -6.71 -12.50
CA ILE A 32 -1.92 -6.61 -11.79
C ILE A 32 -2.80 -5.55 -12.46
N TYR A 33 -2.26 -4.35 -12.72
CA TYR A 33 -2.99 -3.28 -13.39
C TYR A 33 -3.48 -3.68 -14.79
N GLN A 34 -2.64 -4.34 -15.61
CA GLN A 34 -3.05 -4.86 -16.91
C GLN A 34 -4.21 -5.86 -16.80
N SER A 35 -4.21 -6.69 -15.77
CA SER A 35 -5.28 -7.64 -15.50
C SER A 35 -6.59 -6.95 -15.09
N VAL A 36 -6.49 -5.85 -14.31
CA VAL A 36 -7.65 -4.99 -13.99
C VAL A 36 -8.23 -4.38 -15.26
N LEU A 37 -7.39 -3.79 -16.12
CA LEU A 37 -7.84 -3.22 -17.41
C LEU A 37 -8.52 -4.27 -18.29
N LYS A 38 -7.98 -5.51 -18.33
CA LYS A 38 -8.62 -6.63 -19.06
C LYS A 38 -10.02 -6.92 -18.51
N GLY A 39 -10.17 -6.97 -17.18
CA GLY A 39 -11.48 -7.18 -16.55
C GLY A 39 -12.47 -6.05 -16.90
N LEU A 40 -12.03 -4.79 -16.84
CA LEU A 40 -12.87 -3.64 -17.23
C LEU A 40 -13.29 -3.69 -18.71
N LYS A 41 -12.37 -4.09 -19.60
CA LYS A 41 -12.69 -4.27 -21.02
C LYS A 41 -13.75 -5.37 -21.22
N MET A 42 -13.64 -6.50 -20.52
CA MET A 42 -14.65 -7.57 -20.58
C MET A 42 -16.03 -7.10 -20.09
N VAL A 43 -16.10 -6.21 -19.10
CA VAL A 43 -17.36 -5.58 -18.66
C VAL A 43 -17.95 -4.72 -19.78
N ALA A 44 -17.12 -3.87 -20.41
CA ALA A 44 -17.56 -3.01 -21.51
C ALA A 44 -18.04 -3.81 -22.73
N GLU A 45 -17.36 -4.92 -23.08
CA GLU A 45 -17.76 -5.82 -24.19
C GLU A 45 -19.14 -6.47 -23.94
N ARG A 46 -19.60 -6.56 -22.69
CA ARG A 46 -20.94 -7.01 -22.33
C ARG A 46 -21.99 -5.89 -22.40
N GLY A 47 -21.63 -4.70 -22.86
CA GLY A 47 -22.51 -3.54 -22.95
C GLY A 47 -22.84 -2.91 -21.58
N VAL A 48 -22.06 -3.21 -20.53
CA VAL A 48 -22.23 -2.65 -19.18
C VAL A 48 -21.32 -1.46 -19.00
N THR A 49 -21.88 -0.34 -18.57
CA THR A 49 -21.12 0.83 -18.10
C THR A 49 -21.19 0.89 -16.58
N PRO A 50 -20.08 0.64 -15.85
CA PRO A 50 -20.09 0.74 -14.40
C PRO A 50 -20.38 2.16 -13.93
N THR A 51 -21.21 2.31 -12.90
CA THR A 51 -21.49 3.61 -12.27
C THR A 51 -20.47 3.95 -11.19
N SER A 52 -19.78 2.95 -10.66
CA SER A 52 -18.72 3.10 -9.67
C SER A 52 -17.76 1.90 -9.72
N ILE A 53 -16.53 2.13 -9.25
CA ILE A 53 -15.51 1.10 -9.08
C ILE A 53 -14.99 1.18 -7.64
N GLY A 54 -15.02 0.06 -6.92
CA GLY A 54 -14.35 -0.10 -5.64
C GLY A 54 -13.14 -1.00 -5.80
N ILE A 55 -12.05 -0.70 -5.09
CA ILE A 55 -10.80 -1.48 -5.13
C ILE A 55 -10.53 -1.99 -3.73
N ASP A 56 -10.42 -3.30 -3.59
CA ASP A 56 -9.97 -3.98 -2.39
C ASP A 56 -8.80 -4.90 -2.72
N THR A 57 -7.77 -4.89 -1.88
CA THR A 57 -6.56 -5.68 -2.09
C THR A 57 -6.07 -6.29 -0.76
N TRP A 58 -4.82 -6.04 -0.40
CA TRP A 58 -4.22 -6.40 0.89
C TRP A 58 -3.58 -5.16 1.51
N GLY A 59 -3.40 -5.19 2.83
CA GLY A 59 -2.77 -4.10 3.57
C GLY A 59 -1.25 -4.11 3.47
N VAL A 60 -0.64 -3.15 4.11
CA VAL A 60 0.76 -2.97 4.48
C VAL A 60 1.75 -2.62 3.36
N ASP A 61 1.55 -3.10 2.15
CA ASP A 61 2.49 -2.87 1.04
C ASP A 61 2.22 -1.55 0.33
N VAL A 62 3.29 -0.90 -0.10
CA VAL A 62 3.24 0.44 -0.71
C VAL A 62 4.04 0.51 -2.00
N ALA A 63 3.58 1.34 -2.92
CA ALA A 63 4.27 1.77 -4.12
C ALA A 63 4.80 3.20 -3.96
N LEU A 64 5.99 3.46 -4.50
CA LEU A 64 6.67 4.74 -4.42
C LEU A 64 6.59 5.46 -5.77
N PHE A 65 6.17 6.71 -5.75
CA PHE A 65 6.02 7.52 -6.95
C PHE A 65 6.87 8.80 -6.89
N GLY A 66 7.47 9.15 -8.02
CA GLY A 66 8.20 10.39 -8.23
C GLY A 66 7.26 11.59 -8.41
N GLU A 67 7.84 12.77 -8.53
CA GLU A 67 7.11 14.03 -8.75
C GLU A 67 6.34 14.06 -10.06
N ASP A 68 6.85 13.35 -11.06
CA ASP A 68 6.22 13.18 -12.38
C ASP A 68 5.14 12.08 -12.44
N GLY A 69 4.84 11.46 -11.29
CA GLY A 69 3.89 10.35 -11.19
C GLY A 69 4.45 8.98 -11.65
N THR A 70 5.74 8.91 -11.97
CA THR A 70 6.37 7.64 -12.35
C THR A 70 6.60 6.74 -11.14
N MET A 71 6.27 5.47 -11.23
CA MET A 71 6.58 4.46 -10.20
C MET A 71 8.09 4.22 -10.17
N LEU A 72 8.72 4.44 -9.02
CA LEU A 72 10.18 4.43 -8.85
C LEU A 72 10.77 3.03 -8.64
N SER A 73 9.99 2.10 -8.13
CA SER A 73 10.38 0.71 -7.93
C SER A 73 9.15 -0.17 -7.86
N LEU A 74 9.33 -1.47 -8.11
CA LEU A 74 8.27 -2.43 -7.78
C LEU A 74 8.03 -2.44 -6.28
N PRO A 75 6.77 -2.54 -5.81
CA PRO A 75 6.44 -2.65 -4.39
C PRO A 75 7.03 -3.93 -3.78
N HIS A 76 7.67 -3.84 -2.62
CA HIS A 76 8.02 -5.04 -1.87
C HIS A 76 6.75 -5.81 -1.49
N SER A 77 6.83 -7.13 -1.56
CA SER A 77 5.78 -7.98 -1.00
C SER A 77 5.98 -8.10 0.51
N TYR A 78 4.89 -8.12 1.28
CA TYR A 78 4.94 -8.42 2.72
C TYR A 78 5.57 -9.79 3.04
N ARG A 79 5.77 -10.64 2.03
CA ARG A 79 6.47 -11.92 2.13
C ARG A 79 7.99 -11.79 1.99
N ASP A 80 8.48 -10.61 1.65
CA ASP A 80 9.91 -10.33 1.51
C ASP A 80 10.59 -10.35 2.88
N PRO A 81 11.74 -11.03 3.03
CA PRO A 81 12.44 -11.11 4.31
C PRO A 81 13.16 -9.81 4.71
N HIS A 82 13.09 -8.72 3.92
CA HIS A 82 13.82 -7.48 4.18
C HIS A 82 13.45 -6.82 5.52
N THR A 83 12.29 -7.15 6.07
CA THR A 83 11.81 -6.62 7.37
C THR A 83 12.06 -7.56 8.56
N VAL A 84 12.77 -8.66 8.35
CA VAL A 84 13.18 -9.53 9.47
C VAL A 84 14.05 -8.75 10.45
N GLY A 85 13.68 -8.74 11.74
CA GLY A 85 14.34 -7.95 12.78
C GLY A 85 14.04 -6.45 12.78
N ALA A 86 13.21 -5.97 11.85
CA ALA A 86 12.87 -4.54 11.76
C ALA A 86 12.09 -4.01 12.98
N PRO A 87 11.12 -4.73 13.56
CA PRO A 87 10.47 -4.30 14.80
C PRO A 87 11.46 -4.09 15.95
N GLU A 88 12.38 -5.03 16.16
CA GLU A 88 13.38 -4.97 17.23
C GLU A 88 14.29 -3.75 17.07
N GLU A 89 14.70 -3.42 15.85
CA GLU A 89 15.48 -2.22 15.56
C GLU A 89 14.67 -0.94 15.79
N PHE A 90 13.40 -0.92 15.42
CA PHE A 90 12.51 0.22 15.63
C PHE A 90 12.27 0.46 17.13
N PHE A 91 12.06 -0.61 17.91
CA PHE A 91 11.80 -0.53 19.36
C PHE A 91 12.96 -0.02 20.19
N LYS A 92 14.17 0.06 19.65
CA LYS A 92 15.28 0.78 20.29
C LYS A 92 15.04 2.30 20.37
N ARG A 93 14.12 2.85 19.57
CA ARG A 93 13.80 4.28 19.47
C ARG A 93 12.41 4.63 19.99
N MET A 94 11.46 3.70 19.91
CA MET A 94 10.09 3.81 20.44
C MET A 94 9.68 2.46 21.02
N PRO A 95 9.38 2.35 22.33
CA PRO A 95 8.92 1.10 22.92
C PRO A 95 7.67 0.54 22.24
N ARG A 96 7.55 -0.78 22.22
CA ARG A 96 6.41 -1.49 21.61
C ARG A 96 5.07 -1.03 22.17
N GLU A 97 5.02 -0.84 23.48
CA GLU A 97 3.82 -0.39 24.21
C GLU A 97 3.41 1.01 23.75
N GLU A 98 4.37 1.92 23.59
CA GLU A 98 4.11 3.26 23.08
C GLU A 98 3.58 3.23 21.64
N LEU A 99 4.18 2.42 20.77
CA LEU A 99 3.70 2.26 19.39
C LEU A 99 2.26 1.76 19.35
N TYR A 100 1.95 0.73 20.16
CA TYR A 100 0.60 0.19 20.25
C TYR A 100 -0.40 1.21 20.80
N GLU A 101 -0.03 1.94 21.85
CA GLU A 101 -0.90 2.97 22.43
C GLU A 101 -1.25 4.08 21.41
N ARG A 102 -0.29 4.42 20.54
CA ARG A 102 -0.47 5.43 19.49
C ARG A 102 -1.35 4.97 18.34
N THR A 103 -1.23 3.70 17.94
CA THR A 103 -1.77 3.23 16.66
C THR A 103 -2.83 2.14 16.79
N GLY A 104 -2.84 1.40 17.90
CA GLY A 104 -3.80 0.31 18.16
C GLY A 104 -3.63 -0.93 17.27
N ILE A 105 -2.54 -1.02 16.51
CA ILE A 105 -2.32 -2.08 15.52
C ILE A 105 -1.43 -3.19 16.09
N GLN A 106 -1.76 -4.44 15.75
CA GLN A 106 -0.91 -5.58 16.08
C GLN A 106 0.43 -5.48 15.35
N VAL A 107 1.51 -5.67 16.10
CA VAL A 107 2.88 -5.66 15.54
C VAL A 107 3.11 -6.93 14.74
N MET A 108 3.35 -6.74 13.45
CA MET A 108 3.83 -7.75 12.51
C MET A 108 5.06 -7.16 11.80
N ASN A 109 6.10 -7.95 11.60
CA ASN A 109 7.36 -7.45 10.99
C ASN A 109 7.18 -6.78 9.63
N PHE A 110 6.14 -7.14 8.89
CA PHE A 110 5.83 -6.61 7.56
C PHE A 110 4.90 -5.37 7.56
N ASN A 111 4.47 -4.84 8.72
CA ASN A 111 3.68 -3.58 8.71
C ASN A 111 4.45 -2.47 7.98
N THR A 112 3.72 -1.58 7.34
CA THR A 112 4.26 -0.50 6.50
C THR A 112 5.34 0.32 7.20
N LEU A 113 5.12 0.65 8.48
CA LEU A 113 6.09 1.35 9.32
C LEU A 113 7.47 0.70 9.26
N PHE A 114 7.53 -0.64 9.45
CA PHE A 114 8.80 -1.36 9.48
C PHE A 114 9.42 -1.52 8.08
N GLN A 115 8.60 -1.61 7.04
CA GLN A 115 9.07 -1.59 5.66
C GLN A 115 9.76 -0.25 5.34
N LEU A 116 9.08 0.87 5.62
CA LEU A 116 9.61 2.22 5.37
C LEU A 116 10.84 2.52 6.24
N ASP A 117 10.83 2.11 7.52
CA ASP A 117 12.01 2.27 8.39
C ASP A 117 13.21 1.46 7.89
N THR A 118 12.97 0.26 7.40
CA THR A 118 14.03 -0.57 6.79
C THR A 118 14.59 0.09 5.53
N MET A 119 13.72 0.57 4.65
CA MET A 119 14.13 1.31 3.46
C MET A 119 14.95 2.56 3.82
N ARG A 120 14.51 3.31 4.83
CA ARG A 120 15.22 4.50 5.33
C ARG A 120 16.61 4.14 5.86
N ARG A 121 16.71 3.14 6.73
CA ARG A 121 17.99 2.68 7.31
C ARG A 121 18.96 2.16 6.26
N ASN A 122 18.44 1.51 5.22
CA ASN A 122 19.22 0.99 4.10
C ASN A 122 19.49 2.05 3.02
N ASN A 123 19.17 3.33 3.28
CA ASN A 123 19.40 4.42 2.35
C ASN A 123 18.76 4.24 0.96
N SER A 124 17.56 3.64 0.90
CA SER A 124 16.84 3.39 -0.35
C SER A 124 16.77 4.64 -1.22
N SER A 125 17.32 4.56 -2.43
CA SER A 125 17.27 5.65 -3.41
C SER A 125 15.83 5.91 -3.88
N ALA A 126 15.01 4.86 -4.02
CA ALA A 126 13.61 4.99 -4.38
C ALA A 126 12.82 5.75 -3.30
N LEU A 127 13.00 5.42 -2.00
CA LEU A 127 12.32 6.14 -0.91
C LEU A 127 12.77 7.61 -0.84
N LYS A 128 14.06 7.88 -1.06
CA LYS A 128 14.59 9.26 -1.09
C LYS A 128 14.00 10.11 -2.21
N ALA A 129 13.86 9.52 -3.40
CA ALA A 129 13.30 10.19 -4.58
C ALA A 129 11.77 10.28 -4.55
N ALA A 130 11.10 9.44 -3.74
CA ALA A 130 9.66 9.39 -3.70
C ALA A 130 9.06 10.73 -3.21
N LYS A 131 8.05 11.19 -3.93
CA LYS A 131 7.20 12.33 -3.58
C LYS A 131 5.84 11.88 -3.04
N LYS A 132 5.39 10.68 -3.44
CA LYS A 132 4.18 10.04 -2.94
C LYS A 132 4.42 8.57 -2.62
N ILE A 133 3.79 8.13 -1.54
CA ILE A 133 3.75 6.74 -1.08
C ILE A 133 2.27 6.34 -1.07
N LEU A 134 1.89 5.38 -1.92
CA LEU A 134 0.52 4.92 -2.03
C LEU A 134 0.42 3.45 -1.64
N PHE A 135 -0.58 3.08 -0.85
CA PHE A 135 -0.91 1.67 -0.63
C PHE A 135 -1.35 1.01 -1.94
N ILE A 136 -1.28 -0.29 -2.02
CA ILE A 136 -1.57 -1.01 -3.28
C ILE A 136 -2.95 -0.66 -3.86
N PRO A 137 -4.06 -0.60 -3.09
CA PRO A 137 -5.35 -0.21 -3.66
C PRO A 137 -5.36 1.25 -4.13
N ASP A 138 -4.69 2.16 -3.39
CA ASP A 138 -4.57 3.57 -3.76
C ASP A 138 -3.71 3.74 -5.03
N ALA A 139 -2.64 2.95 -5.16
CA ALA A 139 -1.81 2.94 -6.36
C ALA A 139 -2.59 2.46 -7.58
N LEU A 140 -3.42 1.43 -7.45
CA LEU A 140 -4.30 0.97 -8.53
C LEU A 140 -5.37 2.01 -8.86
N ALA A 141 -5.95 2.68 -7.86
CA ALA A 141 -6.86 3.79 -8.07
C ALA A 141 -6.19 4.94 -8.81
N TYR A 142 -4.98 5.32 -8.40
CA TYR A 142 -4.18 6.33 -9.10
C TYR A 142 -3.93 5.97 -10.57
N LEU A 143 -3.53 4.73 -10.86
CA LEU A 143 -3.29 4.27 -12.24
C LEU A 143 -4.57 4.29 -13.11
N LEU A 144 -5.75 4.24 -12.51
CA LEU A 144 -7.04 4.34 -13.22
C LEU A 144 -7.54 5.78 -13.39
N THR A 145 -7.23 6.68 -12.45
CA THR A 145 -7.85 8.00 -12.33
C THR A 145 -6.88 9.16 -12.49
N ALA A 146 -5.56 8.92 -12.39
CA ALA A 146 -4.50 9.91 -12.25
C ALA A 146 -4.57 10.76 -10.95
N GLU A 147 -5.41 10.38 -9.98
CA GLU A 147 -5.54 11.07 -8.69
C GLU A 147 -4.81 10.30 -7.58
N MET A 148 -3.84 10.94 -6.93
CA MET A 148 -3.07 10.37 -5.81
C MET A 148 -3.74 10.67 -4.48
N VAL A 149 -4.55 9.74 -4.00
CA VAL A 149 -5.28 9.85 -2.72
C VAL A 149 -5.00 8.60 -1.89
N THR A 150 -4.86 8.77 -0.58
CA THR A 150 -4.73 7.67 0.37
C THR A 150 -6.07 7.46 1.09
N GLU A 151 -6.59 6.24 1.00
CA GLU A 151 -7.82 5.85 1.69
C GLU A 151 -7.52 5.52 3.16
N TYR A 152 -8.37 6.01 4.07
CA TYR A 152 -8.13 5.95 5.51
C TYR A 152 -8.06 4.52 6.07
N THR A 153 -8.94 3.63 5.63
CA THR A 153 -9.02 2.28 6.22
C THR A 153 -7.80 1.44 5.88
N ILE A 154 -7.28 1.55 4.64
CA ILE A 154 -6.02 0.90 4.27
C ILE A 154 -4.83 1.53 5.01
N ALA A 155 -4.79 2.86 5.12
CA ALA A 155 -3.75 3.56 5.85
C ALA A 155 -3.71 3.18 7.34
N SER A 156 -4.84 2.84 7.95
CA SER A 156 -4.92 2.43 9.35
C SER A 156 -4.12 1.15 9.65
N THR A 157 -3.84 0.30 8.64
CA THR A 157 -3.05 -0.92 8.80
C THR A 157 -1.54 -0.68 8.96
N SER A 158 -1.09 0.55 8.73
CA SER A 158 0.33 0.91 8.54
C SER A 158 1.17 1.03 9.81
N HIS A 159 0.58 1.13 11.00
CA HIS A 159 1.19 1.65 12.23
C HIS A 159 1.58 3.14 12.17
N MET A 160 0.99 3.93 11.28
CA MET A 160 1.31 5.36 11.14
C MET A 160 0.10 6.27 11.39
N ILE A 161 -1.10 5.72 11.52
CA ILE A 161 -2.32 6.49 11.83
C ILE A 161 -2.61 6.44 13.33
N ASN A 162 -2.91 7.60 13.90
CA ASN A 162 -3.46 7.70 15.24
C ASN A 162 -5.00 7.56 15.16
N PRO A 163 -5.61 6.48 15.68
CA PRO A 163 -7.04 6.22 15.51
C PRO A 163 -7.94 7.20 16.28
N ARG A 164 -7.40 7.89 17.31
CA ARG A 164 -8.14 8.88 18.11
C ARG A 164 -8.33 10.18 17.33
N THR A 165 -7.26 10.63 16.64
CA THR A 165 -7.29 11.86 15.82
C THR A 165 -7.68 11.61 14.38
N ARG A 166 -7.59 10.36 13.91
CA ARG A 166 -7.75 9.94 12.51
C ARG A 166 -6.76 10.62 11.54
N LYS A 167 -5.59 10.96 12.05
CA LYS A 167 -4.52 11.61 11.28
C LYS A 167 -3.25 10.77 11.36
N TRP A 168 -2.32 11.07 10.49
CA TRP A 168 -0.96 10.57 10.60
C TRP A 168 -0.38 10.94 11.98
N ASP A 169 0.34 10.00 12.61
CA ASP A 169 1.03 10.26 13.88
C ASP A 169 2.33 11.01 13.58
N GLU A 170 2.38 12.28 13.94
CA GLU A 170 3.50 13.19 13.63
C GLU A 170 4.84 12.66 14.16
N LYS A 171 4.85 12.08 15.38
CA LYS A 171 6.09 11.53 15.96
C LYS A 171 6.62 10.36 15.13
N ILE A 172 5.73 9.50 14.64
CA ILE A 172 6.13 8.36 13.81
C ILE A 172 6.62 8.85 12.45
N LEU A 173 5.95 9.81 11.82
CA LEU A 173 6.41 10.38 10.56
C LEU A 173 7.78 11.06 10.70
N GLU A 174 8.00 11.83 11.78
CA GLU A 174 9.30 12.44 12.07
C GLU A 174 10.41 11.38 12.20
N MET A 175 10.15 10.28 12.91
CA MET A 175 11.10 9.18 13.07
C MET A 175 11.45 8.49 11.73
N LEU A 176 10.54 8.50 10.78
CA LEU A 176 10.74 8.00 9.42
C LEU A 176 11.40 9.04 8.50
N GLY A 177 11.43 10.31 8.89
CA GLY A 177 11.84 11.42 8.02
C GLY A 177 10.86 11.68 6.88
N LEU A 178 9.58 11.47 7.15
CA LEU A 178 8.47 11.67 6.21
C LEU A 178 7.61 12.84 6.68
N ASP A 179 6.98 13.52 5.74
CA ASP A 179 5.89 14.45 6.01
C ASP A 179 4.54 13.84 5.61
N ALA A 180 3.45 14.46 6.06
CA ALA A 180 2.10 13.95 5.84
C ALA A 180 1.65 14.05 4.37
N ASP A 181 2.32 14.85 3.56
CA ASP A 181 1.98 15.05 2.15
C ASP A 181 2.69 14.03 1.24
N LYS A 182 3.67 13.32 1.79
CA LYS A 182 4.40 12.28 1.05
C LYS A 182 3.62 10.99 1.00
#